data_ffff0732c0f1badff3b6ded2be2a94d4
#
_entry.id   ffff0732c0f1badff3b6ded2be2a94d4
#
_cell.length_a   1.000
_cell.length_b   1.000
_cell.length_c   1.000
_cell.angle_alpha   90.00
_cell.angle_beta   90.00
_cell.angle_gamma   90.00
#
_symmetry.space_group_name_H-M   'P 1'
#
loop_
_entity.id
_entity.type
_entity.pdbx_description
1 polymer ?
#
loop_
_entity_poly.entity_id
_entity_poly.type
_entity_poly.pdbx_seq_one_letter_code
_entity_poly.pdbx_strand_id
1 'polypeptide(L)'
;MTVTLHVWVLVVIALVMLALVIALWSIKRRRRPRLALRSDGELHDLIPSIAGMTQGTVIEGNKVELIQNGAFWDRVVADLEEARATINYETFLSSEGELTKRLAEVFCRKAREGVEVRLMLDGSGGRKFGKGALADMHAAGVTVQKYHPFKLRNLGILNNRDHRKIFVIDGRIGYVGGHCLVDNWLGDAEDKQHFRDISARVEGPVVSQLQSTFAENWVEETGEVPGGEQFFPKLETKGESRAHVVWASPAGSPSTLKLLHYMIIRAARKSITIQNPYFLPDPDARKALLEAVERGVDVRIMIPSTNASDSKFVQHASHHHYGTLLKGGVKLYDYERTLLHQKVISIDGCWAAIGSTNFDDRSFEVNDEVTLVVYDERIAQELEQIFEADLQHATKVEIAPWRKRSPIHKAIDLGAFLFNEQL
;
A
#
# COMPACT_ATOMS: atom_id res chain seq x y z
N MET A 1 -43.81 -38.99 4.23
CA MET A 1 -43.99 -37.79 3.38
C MET A 1 -43.24 -36.55 3.90
N THR A 2 -43.09 -36.33 5.17
CA THR A 2 -42.46 -35.15 5.79
C THR A 2 -40.91 -35.09 5.59
N VAL A 3 -40.22 -36.21 5.61
CA VAL A 3 -38.71 -36.23 5.47
C VAL A 3 -38.29 -35.86 4.04
N THR A 4 -38.99 -36.30 3.02
CA THR A 4 -38.73 -35.98 1.61
C THR A 4 -38.95 -34.50 1.30
N LEU A 5 -39.93 -33.86 1.92
CA LEU A 5 -40.18 -32.43 1.74
C LEU A 5 -39.05 -31.58 2.34
N HIS A 6 -38.51 -31.96 3.49
CA HIS A 6 -37.37 -31.25 4.10
C HIS A 6 -36.07 -31.37 3.29
N VAL A 7 -35.80 -32.52 2.69
CA VAL A 7 -34.63 -32.72 1.84
C VAL A 7 -34.70 -31.84 0.59
N TRP A 8 -35.87 -31.78 -0.09
CA TRP A 8 -36.04 -30.92 -1.25
C TRP A 8 -35.93 -29.42 -0.92
N VAL A 9 -36.41 -28.98 0.24
CA VAL A 9 -36.24 -27.60 0.72
C VAL A 9 -34.78 -27.28 0.92
N LEU A 10 -33.99 -28.16 1.54
CA LEU A 10 -32.53 -27.98 1.71
C LEU A 10 -31.77 -27.93 0.37
N VAL A 11 -32.20 -28.79 -0.60
CA VAL A 11 -31.60 -28.77 -1.96
C VAL A 11 -31.93 -27.44 -2.66
N VAL A 12 -33.15 -26.94 -2.57
CA VAL A 12 -33.55 -25.65 -3.16
C VAL A 12 -32.75 -24.50 -2.52
N ILE A 13 -32.61 -24.48 -1.19
CA ILE A 13 -31.81 -23.48 -0.49
C ILE A 13 -30.35 -23.54 -0.95
N ALA A 14 -29.75 -24.73 -1.05
CA ALA A 14 -28.39 -24.90 -1.52
C ALA A 14 -28.22 -24.42 -2.97
N LEU A 15 -29.16 -24.69 -3.86
CA LEU A 15 -29.13 -24.21 -5.25
C LEU A 15 -29.28 -22.69 -5.34
N VAL A 16 -30.17 -22.09 -4.52
CA VAL A 16 -30.35 -20.64 -4.45
C VAL A 16 -29.06 -19.97 -3.92
N MET A 17 -28.47 -20.53 -2.85
CA MET A 17 -27.21 -20.05 -2.32
C MET A 17 -26.06 -20.16 -3.34
N LEU A 18 -25.97 -21.28 -4.07
CA LEU A 18 -25.02 -21.47 -5.14
C LEU A 18 -25.23 -20.46 -6.27
N ALA A 19 -26.48 -20.26 -6.70
CA ALA A 19 -26.84 -19.27 -7.71
C ALA A 19 -26.48 -17.84 -7.28
N LEU A 20 -26.74 -17.49 -6.01
CA LEU A 20 -26.33 -16.21 -5.42
C LEU A 20 -24.81 -16.06 -5.39
N VAL A 21 -24.07 -17.09 -5.00
CA VAL A 21 -22.60 -17.09 -5.02
C VAL A 21 -22.09 -16.91 -6.45
N ILE A 22 -22.65 -17.64 -7.42
CA ILE A 22 -22.27 -17.50 -8.85
C ILE A 22 -22.63 -16.10 -9.36
N ALA A 23 -23.80 -15.56 -9.02
CA ALA A 23 -24.20 -14.22 -9.43
C ALA A 23 -23.28 -13.15 -8.83
N LEU A 24 -22.97 -13.21 -7.53
CA LEU A 24 -22.03 -12.32 -6.86
C LEU A 24 -20.62 -12.43 -7.44
N TRP A 25 -20.18 -13.65 -7.74
CA TRP A 25 -18.89 -13.90 -8.39
C TRP A 25 -18.85 -13.36 -9.83
N SER A 26 -19.91 -13.53 -10.59
CA SER A 26 -20.05 -13.04 -11.97
C SER A 26 -20.06 -11.51 -12.05
N ILE A 27 -20.78 -10.84 -11.12
CA ILE A 27 -20.85 -9.37 -11.05
C ILE A 27 -19.47 -8.76 -10.74
N LYS A 28 -18.64 -9.43 -9.95
CA LYS A 28 -17.30 -8.97 -9.57
C LYS A 28 -16.21 -9.34 -10.55
N ARG A 29 -16.48 -10.16 -11.56
CA ARG A 29 -15.46 -10.62 -12.49
C ARG A 29 -15.11 -9.53 -13.51
N ARG A 30 -14.06 -8.75 -13.22
CA ARG A 30 -13.50 -7.79 -14.16
C ARG A 30 -12.84 -8.52 -15.33
N ARG A 31 -12.90 -7.92 -16.52
CA ARG A 31 -12.06 -8.38 -17.63
C ARG A 31 -10.61 -8.11 -17.23
N ARG A 32 -9.78 -9.15 -17.28
CA ARG A 32 -8.33 -9.07 -17.08
C ARG A 32 -7.65 -9.22 -18.44
N PRO A 33 -7.53 -8.12 -19.22
CA PRO A 33 -6.79 -8.18 -20.47
C PRO A 33 -5.33 -8.46 -20.16
N ARG A 34 -4.66 -9.23 -21.02
CA ARG A 34 -3.22 -9.41 -20.92
C ARG A 34 -2.53 -8.10 -21.27
N LEU A 35 -1.68 -7.63 -20.36
CA LEU A 35 -0.92 -6.40 -20.57
C LEU A 35 0.22 -6.65 -21.57
N ALA A 36 0.40 -5.72 -22.51
CA ALA A 36 1.51 -5.73 -23.46
C ALA A 36 1.99 -4.30 -23.71
N LEU A 37 3.18 -3.98 -23.22
CA LEU A 37 3.84 -2.70 -23.53
C LEU A 37 4.41 -2.77 -24.95
N ARG A 38 3.99 -1.85 -25.82
CA ARG A 38 4.45 -1.74 -27.22
C ARG A 38 5.60 -0.74 -27.36
N SER A 39 6.54 -0.77 -26.43
CA SER A 39 7.72 0.10 -26.47
C SER A 39 8.91 -0.65 -25.89
N ASP A 40 10.04 -0.51 -26.56
CA ASP A 40 11.35 -0.96 -26.10
C ASP A 40 12.18 0.22 -25.56
N GLY A 41 11.55 1.39 -25.35
CA GLY A 41 12.18 2.58 -24.79
C GLY A 41 12.73 2.35 -23.38
N GLU A 42 13.72 3.15 -23.03
CA GLU A 42 14.26 3.18 -21.67
C GLU A 42 13.25 3.84 -20.71
N LEU A 43 13.46 3.65 -19.41
CA LEU A 43 12.57 4.17 -18.39
C LEU A 43 12.34 5.69 -18.53
N HIS A 44 13.39 6.45 -18.85
CA HIS A 44 13.29 7.91 -19.05
C HIS A 44 12.32 8.30 -20.17
N ASP A 45 12.34 7.55 -21.29
CA ASP A 45 11.47 7.82 -22.46
C ASP A 45 10.02 7.45 -22.16
N LEU A 46 9.81 6.55 -21.21
CA LEU A 46 8.48 6.08 -20.81
C LEU A 46 7.82 6.92 -19.71
N ILE A 47 8.53 7.87 -19.08
CA ILE A 47 7.98 8.73 -18.02
C ILE A 47 6.66 9.40 -18.45
N PRO A 48 6.54 10.04 -19.63
CA PRO A 48 5.28 10.64 -20.06
C PRO A 48 4.14 9.61 -20.23
N SER A 49 4.49 8.41 -20.73
CA SER A 49 3.53 7.32 -20.90
C SER A 49 3.07 6.75 -19.55
N ILE A 50 4.00 6.57 -18.60
CA ILE A 50 3.70 6.13 -17.25
C ILE A 50 2.75 7.13 -16.59
N ALA A 51 3.08 8.43 -16.59
CA ALA A 51 2.25 9.48 -16.03
C ALA A 51 0.86 9.52 -16.68
N GLY A 52 0.78 9.51 -18.01
CA GLY A 52 -0.50 9.54 -18.73
C GLY A 52 -1.37 8.32 -18.47
N MET A 53 -0.79 7.11 -18.48
CA MET A 53 -1.53 5.86 -18.21
C MET A 53 -1.96 5.71 -16.77
N THR A 54 -1.26 6.35 -15.84
CA THR A 54 -1.62 6.39 -14.41
C THR A 54 -2.43 7.62 -14.03
N GLN A 55 -2.87 8.41 -15.01
CA GLN A 55 -3.66 9.64 -14.83
C GLN A 55 -2.95 10.68 -13.93
N GLY A 56 -1.62 10.57 -13.83
CA GLY A 56 -0.78 11.46 -13.04
C GLY A 56 -0.13 12.56 -13.91
N THR A 57 0.43 13.54 -13.24
CA THR A 57 1.28 14.58 -13.84
C THR A 57 2.60 14.61 -13.10
N VAL A 58 3.70 14.41 -13.82
CA VAL A 58 5.03 14.53 -13.23
C VAL A 58 5.31 16.00 -12.92
N ILE A 59 5.66 16.29 -11.69
CA ILE A 59 5.89 17.65 -11.17
C ILE A 59 7.33 17.74 -10.71
N GLU A 60 8.01 18.80 -11.12
CA GLU A 60 9.39 19.13 -10.71
C GLU A 60 9.40 19.97 -9.44
N GLY A 61 10.58 20.11 -8.83
CA GLY A 61 10.77 21.04 -7.72
C GLY A 61 10.44 20.47 -6.35
N ASN A 62 10.47 19.16 -6.17
CA ASN A 62 10.15 18.52 -4.89
C ASN A 62 11.39 18.14 -4.12
N LYS A 63 11.31 18.24 -2.78
CA LYS A 63 12.25 17.64 -1.84
C LYS A 63 11.62 16.38 -1.27
N VAL A 64 12.30 15.26 -1.44
CA VAL A 64 11.87 13.96 -0.91
C VAL A 64 12.91 13.46 0.10
N GLU A 65 12.43 12.97 1.24
CA GLU A 65 13.20 12.41 2.34
C GLU A 65 12.60 11.06 2.72
N LEU A 66 13.42 10.02 2.78
CA LEU A 66 13.00 8.70 3.27
C LEU A 66 13.16 8.63 4.79
N ILE A 67 12.11 8.18 5.47
CA ILE A 67 12.14 8.04 6.92
C ILE A 67 11.81 6.60 7.27
N GLN A 68 12.67 6.01 8.09
CA GLN A 68 12.62 4.59 8.43
C GLN A 68 12.06 4.41 9.85
N ASN A 69 11.30 3.35 10.05
CA ASN A 69 10.87 2.85 11.35
C ASN A 69 10.22 3.94 12.25
N GLY A 70 10.39 3.87 13.55
CA GLY A 70 9.78 4.78 14.52
C GLY A 70 10.21 6.25 14.41
N ALA A 71 11.36 6.54 13.79
CA ALA A 71 11.78 7.91 13.49
C ALA A 71 10.75 8.67 12.63
N PHE A 72 9.93 7.95 11.86
CA PHE A 72 8.80 8.51 11.13
C PHE A 72 7.85 9.29 12.07
N TRP A 73 7.49 8.72 13.20
CA TRP A 73 6.53 9.33 14.10
C TRP A 73 7.08 10.55 14.82
N ASP A 74 8.37 10.56 15.15
CA ASP A 74 9.03 11.73 15.72
C ASP A 74 9.05 12.89 14.72
N ARG A 75 9.32 12.59 13.46
CA ARG A 75 9.29 13.60 12.40
C ARG A 75 7.88 14.10 12.11
N VAL A 76 6.90 13.22 12.03
CA VAL A 76 5.48 13.61 11.86
C VAL A 76 5.03 14.52 13.00
N VAL A 77 5.31 14.15 14.24
CA VAL A 77 4.94 14.97 15.41
C VAL A 77 5.59 16.36 15.33
N ALA A 78 6.88 16.44 14.98
CA ALA A 78 7.57 17.71 14.82
C ALA A 78 6.89 18.62 13.78
N ASP A 79 6.53 18.07 12.61
CA ASP A 79 5.85 18.84 11.57
C ASP A 79 4.39 19.19 11.96
N LEU A 80 3.69 18.32 12.71
CA LEU A 80 2.34 18.61 13.24
C LEU A 80 2.35 19.77 14.24
N GLU A 81 3.38 19.89 15.09
CA GLU A 81 3.53 21.01 16.01
C GLU A 81 3.65 22.37 15.30
N GLU A 82 4.26 22.38 14.11
CA GLU A 82 4.40 23.58 13.30
C GLU A 82 3.16 23.93 12.43
N ALA A 83 2.15 23.05 12.39
CA ALA A 83 0.93 23.24 11.61
C ALA A 83 0.18 24.51 12.02
N ARG A 84 -0.35 25.27 11.05
CA ARG A 84 -1.01 26.57 11.27
C ARG A 84 -2.41 26.67 10.66
N ALA A 85 -2.72 25.86 9.65
CA ALA A 85 -4.00 25.95 8.96
C ALA A 85 -4.76 24.61 8.95
N THR A 86 -4.14 23.54 8.45
CA THR A 86 -4.84 22.26 8.27
C THR A 86 -3.94 21.06 8.59
N ILE A 87 -4.53 20.04 9.18
CA ILE A 87 -3.94 18.70 9.31
C ILE A 87 -4.95 17.71 8.74
N ASN A 88 -4.57 17.02 7.68
CA ASN A 88 -5.35 15.97 7.07
C ASN A 88 -4.59 14.65 7.23
N TYR A 89 -5.19 13.67 7.89
CA TYR A 89 -4.60 12.35 8.12
C TYR A 89 -5.55 11.23 7.74
N GLU A 90 -5.07 10.29 6.96
CA GLU A 90 -5.78 9.10 6.49
C GLU A 90 -4.97 7.86 6.82
N THR A 91 -5.60 6.84 7.44
CA THR A 91 -4.90 5.61 7.81
C THR A 91 -5.80 4.39 7.84
N PHE A 92 -5.23 3.26 7.43
CA PHE A 92 -5.91 1.97 7.46
C PHE A 92 -6.01 1.40 8.88
N LEU A 93 -4.89 1.01 9.47
CA LEU A 93 -4.86 0.32 10.75
C LEU A 93 -4.60 1.29 11.89
N SER A 94 -5.43 1.22 12.92
CA SER A 94 -5.19 1.96 14.15
C SER A 94 -5.69 1.19 15.37
N SER A 95 -4.96 1.32 16.47
CA SER A 95 -5.33 0.70 17.74
C SER A 95 -5.02 1.63 18.91
N GLU A 96 -5.76 1.46 19.98
CA GLU A 96 -5.44 2.11 21.27
C GLU A 96 -4.03 1.72 21.71
N GLY A 97 -3.21 2.70 22.09
CA GLY A 97 -1.82 2.53 22.46
C GLY A 97 -1.13 3.84 22.73
N GLU A 98 0.18 3.79 22.97
CA GLU A 98 1.04 4.96 23.22
C GLU A 98 1.02 5.93 22.03
N LEU A 99 1.21 5.41 20.83
CA LEU A 99 1.26 6.23 19.62
C LEU A 99 -0.06 6.94 19.35
N THR A 100 -1.18 6.22 19.49
CA THR A 100 -2.52 6.82 19.31
C THR A 100 -2.79 7.92 20.34
N LYS A 101 -2.39 7.72 21.60
CA LYS A 101 -2.50 8.72 22.64
C LYS A 101 -1.65 9.95 22.34
N ARG A 102 -0.38 9.76 21.97
CA ARG A 102 0.55 10.83 21.58
C ARG A 102 0.00 11.68 20.45
N LEU A 103 -0.50 11.07 19.37
CA LEU A 103 -1.06 11.82 18.24
C LEU A 103 -2.39 12.50 18.60
N ALA A 104 -3.27 11.84 19.35
CA ALA A 104 -4.54 12.45 19.80
C ALA A 104 -4.29 13.71 20.63
N GLU A 105 -3.28 13.72 21.51
CA GLU A 105 -2.88 14.88 22.28
C GLU A 105 -2.44 16.05 21.37
N VAL A 106 -1.62 15.77 20.34
CA VAL A 106 -1.18 16.78 19.37
C VAL A 106 -2.38 17.30 18.57
N PHE A 107 -3.23 16.42 18.04
CA PHE A 107 -4.42 16.82 17.27
C PHE A 107 -5.37 17.68 18.10
N CYS A 108 -5.64 17.31 19.37
CA CYS A 108 -6.49 18.09 20.27
C CYS A 108 -5.90 19.47 20.55
N ARG A 109 -4.60 19.56 20.77
CA ARG A 109 -3.92 20.85 20.99
C ARG A 109 -4.02 21.73 19.76
N LYS A 110 -3.66 21.21 18.59
CA LYS A 110 -3.71 21.96 17.33
C LYS A 110 -5.13 22.41 16.96
N ALA A 111 -6.14 21.58 17.20
CA ALA A 111 -7.53 21.96 16.98
C ALA A 111 -7.96 23.11 17.92
N ARG A 112 -7.55 23.11 19.20
CA ARG A 112 -7.80 24.22 20.14
C ARG A 112 -7.06 25.50 19.76
N GLU A 113 -5.92 25.40 19.05
CA GLU A 113 -5.18 26.53 18.48
C GLU A 113 -5.82 27.08 17.19
N GLY A 114 -6.91 26.46 16.70
CA GLY A 114 -7.64 26.89 15.52
C GLY A 114 -7.22 26.21 14.21
N VAL A 115 -6.34 25.19 14.27
CA VAL A 115 -5.99 24.38 13.10
C VAL A 115 -7.16 23.44 12.78
N GLU A 116 -7.56 23.36 11.50
CA GLU A 116 -8.57 22.41 11.05
C GLU A 116 -7.98 21.00 10.95
N VAL A 117 -8.35 20.13 11.90
CA VAL A 117 -7.82 18.74 11.95
C VAL A 117 -8.87 17.76 11.45
N ARG A 118 -8.53 17.01 10.39
CA ARG A 118 -9.35 15.95 9.79
C ARG A 118 -8.63 14.62 9.87
N LEU A 119 -9.33 13.63 10.42
CA LEU A 119 -8.85 12.25 10.53
C LEU A 119 -9.80 11.31 9.81
N MET A 120 -9.30 10.56 8.82
CA MET A 120 -10.00 9.46 8.15
C MET A 120 -9.47 8.12 8.66
N LEU A 121 -10.35 7.30 9.20
CA LEU A 121 -10.05 5.95 9.68
C LEU A 121 -10.78 4.92 8.83
N ASP A 122 -10.10 3.89 8.34
CA ASP A 122 -10.80 2.77 7.71
C ASP A 122 -11.86 2.17 8.65
N GLY A 123 -13.03 1.86 8.13
CA GLY A 123 -14.17 1.37 8.92
C GLY A 123 -13.95 -0.01 9.57
N SER A 124 -12.97 -0.78 9.09
CA SER A 124 -12.57 -2.07 9.66
C SER A 124 -11.26 -1.96 10.46
N GLY A 125 -10.21 -1.42 9.85
CA GLY A 125 -8.89 -1.29 10.45
C GLY A 125 -8.87 -0.30 11.63
N GLY A 126 -9.70 0.74 11.58
CA GLY A 126 -9.82 1.77 12.61
C GLY A 126 -10.71 1.44 13.81
N ARG A 127 -11.26 0.22 13.90
CA ARG A 127 -12.21 -0.14 14.99
C ARG A 127 -11.60 -0.13 16.38
N LYS A 128 -10.30 -0.34 16.49
CA LYS A 128 -9.57 -0.44 17.77
C LYS A 128 -8.93 0.89 18.20
N PHE A 129 -9.23 2.01 17.55
CA PHE A 129 -8.61 3.31 17.82
C PHE A 129 -8.71 3.77 19.29
N GLY A 130 -9.74 3.37 20.02
CA GLY A 130 -9.97 3.79 21.40
C GLY A 130 -11.09 4.85 21.51
N LYS A 131 -12.13 4.52 22.29
CA LYS A 131 -13.30 5.41 22.44
C LYS A 131 -12.97 6.69 23.21
N GLY A 132 -12.03 6.62 24.19
CA GLY A 132 -11.59 7.77 24.97
C GLY A 132 -10.91 8.82 24.08
N ALA A 133 -9.89 8.42 23.33
CA ALA A 133 -9.18 9.30 22.40
C ALA A 133 -10.12 9.93 21.36
N LEU A 134 -11.10 9.17 20.83
CA LEU A 134 -12.12 9.71 19.91
C LEU A 134 -12.99 10.78 20.60
N ALA A 135 -13.44 10.55 21.84
CA ALA A 135 -14.25 11.51 22.59
C ALA A 135 -13.47 12.82 22.86
N ASP A 136 -12.20 12.70 23.28
CA ASP A 136 -11.33 13.84 23.54
C ASP A 136 -11.08 14.67 22.27
N MET A 137 -10.82 14.01 21.14
CA MET A 137 -10.63 14.65 19.84
C MET A 137 -11.89 15.38 19.39
N HIS A 138 -13.07 14.75 19.48
CA HIS A 138 -14.33 15.42 19.15
C HIS A 138 -14.58 16.64 20.05
N ALA A 139 -14.33 16.52 21.36
CA ALA A 139 -14.45 17.64 22.31
C ALA A 139 -13.49 18.79 22.02
N ALA A 140 -12.33 18.49 21.41
CA ALA A 140 -11.34 19.48 21.00
C ALA A 140 -11.63 20.13 19.63
N GLY A 141 -12.62 19.63 18.87
CA GLY A 141 -12.96 20.14 17.54
C GLY A 141 -12.30 19.38 16.37
N VAL A 142 -11.65 18.24 16.62
CA VAL A 142 -11.12 17.37 15.56
C VAL A 142 -12.27 16.67 14.84
N THR A 143 -12.28 16.75 13.51
CA THR A 143 -13.26 16.01 12.69
C THR A 143 -12.74 14.62 12.37
N VAL A 144 -13.41 13.58 12.87
CA VAL A 144 -13.05 12.19 12.64
C VAL A 144 -14.14 11.51 11.81
N GLN A 145 -13.74 10.92 10.69
CA GLN A 145 -14.63 10.15 9.81
C GLN A 145 -14.15 8.70 9.68
N LYS A 146 -15.10 7.80 9.36
CA LYS A 146 -14.82 6.40 9.10
C LYS A 146 -15.15 6.07 7.65
N TYR A 147 -14.13 5.59 6.93
CA TYR A 147 -14.29 5.14 5.55
C TYR A 147 -14.99 3.78 5.49
N HIS A 148 -16.07 3.68 4.72
CA HIS A 148 -16.91 2.48 4.54
C HIS A 148 -17.20 1.70 5.85
N PRO A 149 -17.77 2.34 6.88
CA PRO A 149 -18.11 1.66 8.12
C PRO A 149 -19.16 0.57 7.87
N PHE A 150 -19.19 -0.44 8.75
CA PHE A 150 -20.19 -1.51 8.65
C PHE A 150 -21.60 -0.96 8.86
N LYS A 151 -22.29 -0.67 7.74
CA LYS A 151 -23.69 -0.22 7.69
C LYS A 151 -24.38 -0.94 6.54
N LEU A 152 -25.71 -1.18 6.65
CA LEU A 152 -26.50 -1.87 5.62
C LEU A 152 -26.36 -1.23 4.23
N ARG A 153 -26.26 0.12 4.16
CA ARG A 153 -26.07 0.85 2.90
C ARG A 153 -24.72 0.56 2.21
N ASN A 154 -23.75 0.07 2.94
CA ASN A 154 -22.39 -0.19 2.45
C ASN A 154 -22.16 -1.66 2.06
N LEU A 155 -23.20 -2.53 2.08
CA LEU A 155 -23.03 -3.97 1.83
C LEU A 155 -22.31 -4.29 0.53
N GLY A 156 -22.50 -3.49 -0.54
CA GLY A 156 -21.86 -3.67 -1.85
C GLY A 156 -20.38 -3.30 -1.88
N ILE A 157 -19.93 -2.46 -0.95
CA ILE A 157 -18.58 -1.89 -0.90
C ILE A 157 -17.80 -2.27 0.39
N LEU A 158 -18.38 -3.13 1.23
CA LEU A 158 -17.75 -3.53 2.50
C LEU A 158 -16.37 -4.19 2.34
N ASN A 159 -16.06 -4.73 1.18
CA ASN A 159 -14.77 -5.34 0.90
C ASN A 159 -13.71 -4.29 0.46
N ASN A 160 -14.13 -3.13 0.02
CA ASN A 160 -13.24 -2.03 -0.34
C ASN A 160 -12.73 -1.39 0.95
N ARG A 161 -11.41 -1.31 1.08
CA ARG A 161 -10.75 -0.76 2.28
C ARG A 161 -9.90 0.43 1.87
N ASP A 162 -9.95 1.44 2.71
CA ASP A 162 -8.98 2.53 2.65
C ASP A 162 -7.65 2.03 3.21
N HIS A 163 -6.74 1.67 2.29
CA HIS A 163 -5.42 1.20 2.68
C HIS A 163 -4.34 2.29 2.52
N ARG A 164 -4.74 3.52 2.19
CA ARG A 164 -3.85 4.69 2.13
C ARG A 164 -3.32 5.05 3.53
N LYS A 165 -2.14 5.64 3.58
CA LYS A 165 -1.53 6.21 4.78
C LYS A 165 -0.90 7.52 4.34
N ILE A 166 -1.63 8.61 4.57
CA ILE A 166 -1.28 9.95 4.07
C ILE A 166 -1.39 10.94 5.22
N PHE A 167 -0.37 11.79 5.40
CA PHE A 167 -0.53 13.06 6.06
C PHE A 167 -0.38 14.19 5.04
N VAL A 168 -1.20 15.23 5.17
CA VAL A 168 -0.97 16.51 4.53
C VAL A 168 -1.14 17.61 5.56
N ILE A 169 -0.08 18.39 5.77
CA ILE A 169 0.00 19.46 6.78
C ILE A 169 0.09 20.78 6.03
N ASP A 170 -0.89 21.69 6.30
CA ASP A 170 -1.01 23.01 5.69
C ASP A 170 -1.00 22.99 4.15
N GLY A 171 -1.32 21.86 3.52
CA GLY A 171 -1.17 21.67 2.07
C GLY A 171 0.27 21.78 1.57
N ARG A 172 1.30 21.79 2.44
CA ARG A 172 2.71 22.09 2.13
C ARG A 172 3.67 20.95 2.42
N ILE A 173 3.36 20.12 3.39
CA ILE A 173 4.15 18.94 3.76
C ILE A 173 3.25 17.73 3.57
N GLY A 174 3.76 16.72 2.87
CA GLY A 174 3.08 15.45 2.66
C GLY A 174 3.89 14.28 3.21
N TYR A 175 3.19 13.25 3.68
CA TYR A 175 3.77 11.95 4.02
C TYR A 175 2.99 10.84 3.35
N VAL A 176 3.70 9.82 2.86
CA VAL A 176 3.11 8.64 2.25
C VAL A 176 4.00 7.43 2.47
N GLY A 177 3.41 6.27 2.78
CA GLY A 177 4.17 5.03 3.00
C GLY A 177 3.37 3.91 3.63
N GLY A 178 4.06 3.06 4.41
CA GLY A 178 3.46 1.88 5.03
C GLY A 178 3.01 2.08 6.49
N HIS A 179 3.49 3.11 7.19
CA HIS A 179 3.28 3.31 8.63
C HIS A 179 1.80 3.43 8.99
N CYS A 180 1.37 2.61 9.95
CA CYS A 180 0.02 2.65 10.54
C CYS A 180 0.06 3.13 11.99
N LEU A 181 -1.08 3.58 12.49
CA LEU A 181 -1.23 4.12 13.84
C LEU A 181 -1.38 3.01 14.89
N VAL A 182 -0.32 2.25 15.09
CA VAL A 182 -0.22 1.13 16.05
C VAL A 182 1.18 1.11 16.62
N ASP A 183 1.33 0.79 17.91
CA ASP A 183 2.61 0.83 18.62
C ASP A 183 3.71 -0.05 18.02
N ASN A 184 3.36 -1.05 17.22
CA ASN A 184 4.32 -1.84 16.47
C ASN A 184 5.15 -1.05 15.43
N TRP A 185 4.75 0.17 15.08
CA TRP A 185 5.54 1.08 14.24
C TRP A 185 6.40 2.06 15.05
N LEU A 186 6.50 1.88 16.38
CA LEU A 186 7.52 2.53 17.21
C LEU A 186 8.84 1.73 17.13
N GLY A 187 9.90 2.25 17.77
CA GLY A 187 11.22 1.59 17.80
C GLY A 187 11.97 1.64 16.47
N ASP A 188 12.99 0.80 16.31
CA ASP A 188 13.88 0.76 15.14
C ASP A 188 13.96 -0.65 14.51
N ALA A 189 12.85 -1.33 14.43
CA ALA A 189 12.75 -2.70 13.90
C ALA A 189 13.70 -3.67 14.61
N GLU A 190 14.00 -3.45 15.88
CA GLU A 190 14.98 -4.19 16.68
C GLU A 190 14.52 -5.58 17.11
N ASP A 191 13.20 -5.79 17.15
CA ASP A 191 12.59 -7.07 17.55
C ASP A 191 11.27 -7.35 16.83
N LYS A 192 10.60 -8.45 17.15
CA LYS A 192 9.34 -8.87 16.50
C LYS A 192 8.14 -7.97 16.81
N GLN A 193 8.24 -7.07 17.77
CA GLN A 193 7.18 -6.15 18.15
C GLN A 193 7.29 -4.81 17.43
N HIS A 194 8.47 -4.47 16.91
CA HIS A 194 8.75 -3.24 16.20
C HIS A 194 8.98 -3.54 14.71
N PHE A 195 8.08 -3.07 13.87
CA PHE A 195 8.05 -3.40 12.44
C PHE A 195 9.07 -2.60 11.62
N ARG A 196 9.57 -3.22 10.56
CA ARG A 196 10.42 -2.58 9.57
C ARG A 196 9.57 -1.89 8.52
N ASP A 197 9.60 -0.55 8.46
CA ASP A 197 8.83 0.21 7.48
C ASP A 197 9.57 1.46 6.99
N ILE A 198 9.15 1.99 5.84
CA ILE A 198 9.67 3.21 5.22
C ILE A 198 8.50 4.05 4.73
N SER A 199 8.58 5.35 4.98
CA SER A 199 7.68 6.33 4.37
C SER A 199 8.48 7.50 3.81
N ALA A 200 7.91 8.17 2.82
CA ALA A 200 8.47 9.40 2.26
C ALA A 200 7.81 10.61 2.91
N ARG A 201 8.62 11.60 3.29
CA ARG A 201 8.23 12.97 3.57
C ARG A 201 8.51 13.82 2.35
N VAL A 202 7.55 14.65 1.95
CA VAL A 202 7.64 15.43 0.72
C VAL A 202 7.30 16.89 1.01
N GLU A 203 8.11 17.80 0.45
CA GLU A 203 7.83 19.22 0.32
C GLU A 203 7.92 19.62 -1.16
N GLY A 204 7.09 20.57 -1.57
CA GLY A 204 7.07 21.06 -2.96
C GLY A 204 5.74 20.79 -3.68
N PRO A 205 5.67 21.07 -4.98
CA PRO A 205 4.41 21.11 -5.73
C PRO A 205 3.64 19.80 -5.78
N VAL A 206 4.30 18.63 -5.64
CA VAL A 206 3.64 17.31 -5.66
C VAL A 206 2.74 17.07 -4.44
N VAL A 207 2.88 17.86 -3.36
CA VAL A 207 2.02 17.73 -2.16
C VAL A 207 0.56 18.00 -2.51
N SER A 208 0.27 18.84 -3.52
CA SER A 208 -1.09 19.06 -4.02
C SER A 208 -1.77 17.77 -4.51
N GLN A 209 -1.00 16.81 -5.07
CA GLN A 209 -1.55 15.52 -5.49
C GLN A 209 -1.86 14.60 -4.29
N LEU A 210 -1.04 14.62 -3.23
CA LEU A 210 -1.37 13.91 -1.97
C LEU A 210 -2.60 14.51 -1.31
N GLN A 211 -2.74 15.86 -1.31
CA GLN A 211 -3.95 16.54 -0.83
C GLN A 211 -5.19 16.14 -1.63
N SER A 212 -5.08 16.04 -2.95
CA SER A 212 -6.18 15.61 -3.82
C SER A 212 -6.55 14.13 -3.54
N THR A 213 -5.56 13.28 -3.27
CA THR A 213 -5.76 11.87 -2.94
C THR A 213 -6.51 11.71 -1.61
N PHE A 214 -6.15 12.47 -0.58
CA PHE A 214 -6.91 12.52 0.68
C PHE A 214 -8.32 13.06 0.47
N ALA A 215 -8.46 14.15 -0.30
CA ALA A 215 -9.73 14.80 -0.55
C ALA A 215 -10.74 13.88 -1.25
N GLU A 216 -10.30 12.96 -2.11
CA GLU A 216 -11.18 11.99 -2.79
C GLU A 216 -12.01 11.20 -1.77
N ASN A 217 -11.36 10.50 -0.83
CA ASN A 217 -12.04 9.69 0.19
C ASN A 217 -12.81 10.56 1.19
N TRP A 218 -12.29 11.75 1.50
CA TRP A 218 -12.99 12.70 2.37
C TRP A 218 -14.31 13.15 1.77
N VAL A 219 -14.33 13.51 0.49
CA VAL A 219 -15.55 13.89 -0.24
C VAL A 219 -16.52 12.73 -0.33
N GLU A 220 -16.04 11.51 -0.60
CA GLU A 220 -16.89 10.32 -0.69
C GLU A 220 -17.66 10.07 0.60
N GLU A 221 -17.04 10.20 1.76
CA GLU A 221 -17.68 9.92 3.04
C GLU A 221 -18.48 11.08 3.63
N THR A 222 -18.10 12.33 3.33
CA THR A 222 -18.66 13.51 3.99
C THR A 222 -19.50 14.40 3.07
N GLY A 223 -19.23 14.38 1.76
CA GLY A 223 -19.73 15.37 0.81
C GLY A 223 -19.08 16.76 0.93
N GLU A 224 -18.15 16.95 1.87
CA GLU A 224 -17.39 18.20 2.02
C GLU A 224 -16.25 18.23 1.02
N VAL A 225 -16.19 19.28 0.20
CA VAL A 225 -15.11 19.49 -0.78
C VAL A 225 -14.05 20.41 -0.16
N PRO A 226 -12.89 19.89 0.26
CA PRO A 226 -11.79 20.72 0.73
C PRO A 226 -11.29 21.60 -0.40
N GLY A 227 -11.35 22.91 -0.22
CA GLY A 227 -10.99 23.88 -1.25
C GLY A 227 -10.37 25.14 -0.67
N GLY A 228 -9.79 25.96 -1.54
CA GLY A 228 -9.16 27.21 -1.16
C GLY A 228 -7.68 27.06 -0.77
N GLU A 229 -7.08 28.19 -0.45
CA GLU A 229 -5.62 28.32 -0.26
C GLU A 229 -5.11 27.56 0.97
N GLN A 230 -5.94 27.33 1.95
CA GLN A 230 -5.59 26.55 3.15
C GLN A 230 -5.36 25.06 2.85
N PHE A 231 -5.99 24.50 1.82
CA PHE A 231 -5.81 23.10 1.39
C PHE A 231 -4.89 22.99 0.17
N PHE A 232 -4.98 23.94 -0.74
CA PHE A 232 -4.22 24.00 -1.98
C PHE A 232 -3.49 25.36 -2.10
N PRO A 233 -2.49 25.60 -1.24
CA PRO A 233 -1.70 26.82 -1.30
C PRO A 233 -0.87 26.85 -2.58
N LYS A 234 -0.45 28.04 -2.99
CA LYS A 234 0.61 28.15 -3.99
C LYS A 234 1.89 27.54 -3.43
N LEU A 235 2.38 26.49 -4.09
CA LEU A 235 3.56 25.75 -3.69
C LEU A 235 4.79 26.23 -4.45
N GLU A 236 5.89 26.34 -3.72
CA GLU A 236 7.20 26.72 -4.23
C GLU A 236 8.06 25.49 -4.45
N THR A 237 9.04 25.59 -5.34
CA THR A 237 10.13 24.62 -5.47
C THR A 237 10.89 24.49 -4.17
N LYS A 238 11.07 23.24 -3.68
CA LYS A 238 11.78 22.91 -2.45
C LYS A 238 13.01 22.03 -2.66
N GLY A 239 13.15 21.46 -3.85
CA GLY A 239 14.24 20.55 -4.21
C GLY A 239 14.28 20.30 -5.72
N GLU A 240 15.00 19.25 -6.12
CA GLU A 240 15.24 18.93 -7.53
C GLU A 240 14.52 17.67 -8.00
N SER A 241 13.89 16.91 -7.08
CA SER A 241 13.21 15.67 -7.46
C SER A 241 11.99 15.93 -8.32
N ARG A 242 11.86 15.15 -9.40
CA ARG A 242 10.63 15.01 -10.15
C ARG A 242 9.81 13.90 -9.54
N ALA A 243 8.52 14.13 -9.34
CA ALA A 243 7.64 13.14 -8.72
C ALA A 243 6.21 13.26 -9.22
N HIS A 244 5.43 12.19 -9.05
CA HIS A 244 3.98 12.23 -9.15
C HIS A 244 3.36 11.21 -8.21
N VAL A 245 2.11 11.42 -7.86
CA VAL A 245 1.33 10.49 -7.04
C VAL A 245 0.45 9.65 -7.95
N VAL A 246 0.47 8.34 -7.74
CA VAL A 246 -0.45 7.40 -8.39
C VAL A 246 -1.33 6.81 -7.31
N TRP A 247 -2.64 6.91 -7.50
CA TRP A 247 -3.59 6.31 -6.58
C TRP A 247 -4.60 5.44 -7.34
N ALA A 248 -5.20 4.51 -6.64
CA ALA A 248 -6.27 3.67 -7.14
C ALA A 248 -7.45 3.70 -6.18
N SER A 249 -8.63 3.76 -6.77
CA SER A 249 -9.91 3.47 -6.13
C SER A 249 -10.58 2.33 -6.88
N PRO A 250 -11.39 1.49 -6.23
CA PRO A 250 -11.92 0.24 -6.82
C PRO A 250 -12.92 0.42 -7.98
N ALA A 251 -12.77 1.41 -8.83
CA ALA A 251 -13.69 1.74 -9.93
C ALA A 251 -13.18 1.29 -11.31
N GLY A 252 -13.66 0.18 -11.79
CA GLY A 252 -14.01 -0.11 -13.21
C GLY A 252 -12.94 -0.37 -14.26
N SER A 253 -11.74 0.16 -14.22
CA SER A 253 -10.65 0.01 -15.22
C SER A 253 -9.50 -0.86 -14.70
N PRO A 254 -8.53 -1.28 -15.54
CA PRO A 254 -7.27 -1.77 -15.01
C PRO A 254 -6.71 -0.72 -14.04
N SER A 255 -6.38 -1.14 -12.83
CA SER A 255 -5.88 -0.24 -11.79
C SER A 255 -4.64 0.53 -12.30
N THR A 256 -4.60 1.83 -12.04
CA THR A 256 -3.45 2.69 -12.33
C THR A 256 -2.17 2.15 -11.71
N LEU A 257 -2.26 1.62 -10.48
CA LEU A 257 -1.14 1.02 -9.76
C LEU A 257 -0.65 -0.29 -10.40
N LYS A 258 -1.56 -1.14 -10.89
CA LYS A 258 -1.19 -2.33 -11.66
C LYS A 258 -0.46 -1.96 -12.94
N LEU A 259 -0.97 -0.96 -13.68
CA LEU A 259 -0.31 -0.45 -14.88
C LEU A 259 1.06 0.14 -14.55
N LEU A 260 1.17 0.93 -13.48
CA LEU A 260 2.44 1.47 -13.00
C LEU A 260 3.46 0.34 -12.81
N HIS A 261 3.15 -0.63 -11.95
CA HIS A 261 4.08 -1.73 -11.63
C HIS A 261 4.48 -2.55 -12.87
N TYR A 262 3.52 -2.84 -13.74
CA TYR A 262 3.80 -3.54 -14.98
C TYR A 262 4.76 -2.75 -15.91
N MET A 263 4.47 -1.46 -16.12
CA MET A 263 5.26 -0.62 -17.04
C MET A 263 6.70 -0.44 -16.54
N ILE A 264 6.91 -0.20 -15.24
CA ILE A 264 8.24 0.01 -14.68
C ILE A 264 9.10 -1.27 -14.72
N ILE A 265 8.51 -2.44 -14.43
CA ILE A 265 9.20 -3.74 -14.54
C ILE A 265 9.62 -3.99 -16.01
N ARG A 266 8.74 -3.65 -16.96
CA ARG A 266 9.03 -3.78 -18.39
C ARG A 266 10.13 -2.81 -18.85
N ALA A 267 10.18 -1.63 -18.28
CA ALA A 267 11.16 -0.57 -18.60
C ALA A 267 12.56 -0.83 -18.05
N ALA A 268 12.68 -1.62 -16.98
CA ALA A 268 13.94 -1.90 -16.30
C ALA A 268 15.00 -2.50 -17.23
N ARG A 269 16.27 -2.05 -17.06
CA ARG A 269 17.43 -2.48 -17.87
C ARG A 269 18.59 -3.01 -17.04
N LYS A 270 18.75 -2.59 -15.77
CA LYS A 270 19.88 -2.95 -14.91
C LYS A 270 19.45 -3.72 -13.67
N SER A 271 18.58 -3.15 -12.87
CA SER A 271 18.19 -3.70 -11.57
C SER A 271 16.73 -3.42 -11.23
N ILE A 272 16.14 -4.35 -10.50
CA ILE A 272 14.84 -4.20 -9.83
C ILE A 272 15.04 -4.67 -8.39
N THR A 273 14.77 -3.81 -7.40
CA THR A 273 14.64 -4.21 -6.01
C THR A 273 13.22 -3.95 -5.54
N ILE A 274 12.62 -4.95 -4.91
CA ILE A 274 11.27 -4.87 -4.34
C ILE A 274 11.33 -5.31 -2.89
N GLN A 275 10.79 -4.49 -1.98
CA GLN A 275 10.53 -4.89 -0.60
C GLN A 275 9.03 -4.70 -0.33
N ASN A 276 8.36 -5.80 0.01
CA ASN A 276 6.90 -5.79 0.14
C ASN A 276 6.44 -6.87 1.13
N PRO A 277 5.49 -6.58 2.04
CA PRO A 277 5.02 -7.58 3.00
C PRO A 277 4.26 -8.72 2.34
N TYR A 278 3.55 -8.45 1.25
CA TYR A 278 2.72 -9.41 0.52
C TYR A 278 3.10 -9.40 -0.96
N PHE A 279 3.59 -10.52 -1.44
CA PHE A 279 4.07 -10.64 -2.81
C PHE A 279 3.35 -11.78 -3.55
N LEU A 280 2.20 -11.46 -4.12
CA LEU A 280 1.37 -12.36 -4.93
C LEU A 280 1.22 -11.82 -6.36
N PRO A 281 2.30 -11.79 -7.14
CA PRO A 281 2.27 -11.20 -8.47
C PRO A 281 1.29 -11.96 -9.37
N ASP A 282 0.44 -11.22 -10.08
CA ASP A 282 -0.45 -11.76 -11.09
C ASP A 282 0.31 -12.38 -12.29
N PRO A 283 -0.36 -13.05 -13.23
CA PRO A 283 0.32 -13.66 -14.38
C PRO A 283 1.12 -12.69 -15.24
N ASP A 284 0.64 -11.44 -15.41
CA ASP A 284 1.33 -10.46 -16.26
C ASP A 284 2.57 -9.91 -15.55
N ALA A 285 2.49 -9.62 -14.25
CA ALA A 285 3.63 -9.18 -13.44
C ALA A 285 4.70 -10.29 -13.34
N ARG A 286 4.30 -11.56 -13.11
CA ARG A 286 5.26 -12.67 -13.10
C ARG A 286 5.98 -12.81 -14.44
N LYS A 287 5.24 -12.72 -15.54
CA LYS A 287 5.82 -12.78 -16.89
C LYS A 287 6.79 -11.61 -17.09
N ALA A 288 6.42 -10.39 -16.71
CA ALA A 288 7.28 -9.21 -16.84
C ALA A 288 8.58 -9.34 -16.03
N LEU A 289 8.53 -9.88 -14.80
CA LEU A 289 9.71 -10.14 -13.96
C LEU A 289 10.64 -11.20 -14.58
N LEU A 290 10.09 -12.29 -15.11
CA LEU A 290 10.87 -13.33 -15.77
C LEU A 290 11.53 -12.81 -17.05
N GLU A 291 10.80 -12.08 -17.88
CA GLU A 291 11.35 -11.44 -19.08
C GLU A 291 12.39 -10.35 -18.73
N ALA A 292 12.29 -9.69 -17.57
CA ALA A 292 13.34 -8.77 -17.09
C ALA A 292 14.64 -9.53 -16.82
N VAL A 293 14.58 -10.69 -16.14
CA VAL A 293 15.76 -11.55 -15.94
C VAL A 293 16.33 -12.05 -17.25
N GLU A 294 15.48 -12.47 -18.21
CA GLU A 294 15.91 -12.90 -19.56
C GLU A 294 16.64 -11.77 -20.32
N ARG A 295 16.28 -10.50 -20.07
CA ARG A 295 17.00 -9.32 -20.60
C ARG A 295 18.30 -9.00 -19.88
N GLY A 296 18.64 -9.75 -18.80
CA GLY A 296 19.85 -9.53 -18.00
C GLY A 296 19.66 -8.58 -16.81
N VAL A 297 18.42 -8.20 -16.47
CA VAL A 297 18.11 -7.36 -15.31
C VAL A 297 18.31 -8.15 -14.02
N ASP A 298 19.00 -7.58 -13.04
CA ASP A 298 19.12 -8.15 -11.69
C ASP A 298 17.84 -7.91 -10.88
N VAL A 299 17.00 -8.95 -10.76
CA VAL A 299 15.71 -8.87 -10.05
C VAL A 299 15.85 -9.47 -8.66
N ARG A 300 15.68 -8.63 -7.63
CA ARG A 300 15.80 -8.98 -6.21
C ARG A 300 14.54 -8.58 -5.45
N ILE A 301 13.96 -9.52 -4.72
CA ILE A 301 12.71 -9.33 -4.00
C ILE A 301 12.88 -9.80 -2.57
N MET A 302 12.56 -8.96 -1.61
CA MET A 302 12.59 -9.26 -0.17
C MET A 302 11.19 -9.17 0.41
N ILE A 303 10.81 -10.20 1.15
CA ILE A 303 9.51 -10.35 1.82
C ILE A 303 9.74 -10.88 3.22
N PRO A 304 8.81 -10.68 4.17
CA PRO A 304 8.98 -11.27 5.50
C PRO A 304 8.91 -12.81 5.41
N SER A 305 9.71 -13.49 6.21
CA SER A 305 9.59 -14.94 6.37
C SER A 305 8.23 -15.31 6.98
N THR A 306 7.83 -16.58 6.87
CA THR A 306 6.57 -17.07 7.47
C THR A 306 6.50 -16.83 8.99
N ASN A 307 7.65 -16.76 9.68
CA ASN A 307 7.73 -16.53 11.12
C ASN A 307 7.74 -15.04 11.51
N ALA A 308 8.03 -14.18 10.56
CA ALA A 308 8.07 -12.73 10.72
C ALA A 308 6.82 -12.03 10.13
N SER A 309 6.00 -12.75 9.37
CA SER A 309 4.78 -12.22 8.76
C SER A 309 3.63 -12.15 9.78
N ASP A 310 2.81 -11.12 9.67
CA ASP A 310 1.53 -10.96 10.38
C ASP A 310 0.42 -11.87 9.81
N SER A 311 0.59 -12.36 8.57
CA SER A 311 -0.35 -13.26 7.89
C SER A 311 0.37 -14.47 7.28
N LYS A 312 0.45 -15.57 8.05
CA LYS A 312 0.99 -16.85 7.56
C LYS A 312 0.22 -17.35 6.33
N PHE A 313 -1.07 -17.05 6.24
CA PHE A 313 -1.91 -17.48 5.13
C PHE A 313 -1.49 -16.80 3.82
N VAL A 314 -1.26 -15.47 3.85
CA VAL A 314 -0.76 -14.71 2.70
C VAL A 314 0.63 -15.20 2.29
N GLN A 315 1.51 -15.49 3.25
CA GLN A 315 2.84 -16.02 2.97
C GLN A 315 2.77 -17.39 2.26
N HIS A 316 1.91 -18.29 2.72
CA HIS A 316 1.70 -19.57 2.04
C HIS A 316 1.17 -19.38 0.61
N ALA A 317 0.27 -18.43 0.39
CA ALA A 317 -0.20 -18.10 -0.95
C ALA A 317 0.93 -17.57 -1.85
N SER A 318 1.80 -16.70 -1.34
CA SER A 318 3.00 -16.18 -2.03
C SER A 318 3.97 -17.30 -2.42
N HIS A 319 4.17 -18.27 -1.55
CA HIS A 319 5.03 -19.44 -1.77
C HIS A 319 4.66 -20.27 -3.01
N HIS A 320 3.38 -20.22 -3.44
CA HIS A 320 2.95 -20.92 -4.66
C HIS A 320 3.74 -20.47 -5.90
N HIS A 321 4.15 -19.20 -5.94
CA HIS A 321 4.86 -18.62 -7.09
C HIS A 321 6.39 -18.70 -7.00
N TYR A 322 6.97 -18.95 -5.82
CA TYR A 322 8.43 -18.95 -5.61
C TYR A 322 9.15 -19.89 -6.55
N GLY A 323 8.63 -21.12 -6.73
CA GLY A 323 9.27 -22.12 -7.57
C GLY A 323 9.42 -21.69 -9.05
N THR A 324 8.47 -20.92 -9.58
CA THR A 324 8.53 -20.40 -10.95
C THR A 324 9.50 -19.23 -11.04
N LEU A 325 9.45 -18.30 -10.10
CA LEU A 325 10.34 -17.13 -10.03
C LEU A 325 11.80 -17.52 -9.85
N LEU A 326 12.08 -18.42 -8.90
CA LEU A 326 13.44 -18.95 -8.65
C LEU A 326 14.02 -19.68 -9.87
N LYS A 327 13.19 -20.49 -10.57
CA LYS A 327 13.63 -21.14 -11.81
C LYS A 327 13.99 -20.16 -12.91
N GLY A 328 13.27 -19.05 -12.99
CA GLY A 328 13.52 -17.98 -13.94
C GLY A 328 14.64 -17.03 -13.54
N GLY A 329 15.34 -17.28 -12.42
CA GLY A 329 16.50 -16.49 -11.99
C GLY A 329 16.19 -15.27 -11.12
N VAL A 330 14.93 -15.06 -10.71
CA VAL A 330 14.58 -14.04 -9.72
C VAL A 330 15.18 -14.43 -8.38
N LYS A 331 15.85 -13.49 -7.73
CA LYS A 331 16.44 -13.67 -6.40
C LYS A 331 15.43 -13.29 -5.31
N LEU A 332 15.03 -14.28 -4.51
CA LEU A 332 14.09 -14.07 -3.41
C LEU A 332 14.82 -14.14 -2.07
N TYR A 333 14.40 -13.29 -1.12
CA TYR A 333 14.97 -13.19 0.22
C TYR A 333 13.86 -13.16 1.25
N ASP A 334 13.93 -14.02 2.26
CA ASP A 334 13.03 -14.07 3.41
C ASP A 334 13.63 -13.25 4.55
N TYR A 335 13.03 -12.09 4.86
CA TYR A 335 13.43 -11.24 5.97
C TYR A 335 12.94 -11.85 7.30
N GLU A 336 13.83 -12.02 8.28
CA GLU A 336 13.55 -12.86 9.43
C GLU A 336 13.43 -12.11 10.76
N ARG A 337 13.91 -10.86 10.83
CA ARG A 337 14.02 -10.13 12.09
C ARG A 337 12.66 -9.75 12.68
N THR A 338 11.82 -9.13 11.87
CA THR A 338 10.47 -8.66 12.21
C THR A 338 9.59 -8.61 10.98
N LEU A 339 8.35 -8.12 11.08
CA LEU A 339 7.53 -7.85 9.90
C LEU A 339 8.19 -6.77 9.04
N LEU A 340 8.57 -7.14 7.82
CA LEU A 340 8.95 -6.20 6.77
C LEU A 340 7.68 -5.64 6.15
N HIS A 341 7.27 -4.43 6.52
CA HIS A 341 5.99 -3.87 6.08
C HIS A 341 6.12 -2.77 5.03
N GLN A 342 7.32 -2.39 4.65
CA GLN A 342 7.56 -1.40 3.60
C GLN A 342 7.06 -1.86 2.23
N LYS A 343 6.52 -0.93 1.43
CA LYS A 343 6.11 -1.14 0.05
C LYS A 343 6.92 -0.20 -0.81
N VAL A 344 8.12 -0.66 -1.16
CA VAL A 344 9.08 0.14 -1.91
C VAL A 344 9.67 -0.64 -3.07
N ILE A 345 9.92 0.09 -4.15
CA ILE A 345 10.54 -0.44 -5.36
C ILE A 345 11.61 0.55 -5.82
N SER A 346 12.81 0.07 -6.15
CA SER A 346 13.81 0.83 -6.90
C SER A 346 14.08 0.16 -8.24
N ILE A 347 14.23 0.96 -9.29
CA ILE A 347 14.51 0.51 -10.66
C ILE A 347 15.75 1.25 -11.17
N ASP A 348 16.73 0.48 -11.63
CA ASP A 348 17.93 0.96 -12.34
C ASP A 348 18.74 2.02 -11.57
N GLY A 349 18.52 2.17 -10.24
CA GLY A 349 19.14 3.18 -9.38
C GLY A 349 18.73 4.62 -9.70
N CYS A 350 17.64 4.84 -10.47
CA CYS A 350 17.22 6.18 -10.87
C CYS A 350 15.73 6.45 -10.69
N TRP A 351 14.96 5.46 -10.28
CA TRP A 351 13.53 5.55 -10.09
C TRP A 351 13.09 4.82 -8.83
N ALA A 352 12.20 5.42 -8.07
CA ALA A 352 11.69 4.88 -6.83
C ALA A 352 10.16 4.97 -6.75
N ALA A 353 9.54 3.99 -6.10
CA ALA A 353 8.16 4.03 -5.66
C ALA A 353 8.06 3.74 -4.17
N ILE A 354 7.33 4.56 -3.45
CA ILE A 354 7.10 4.43 -2.02
C ILE A 354 5.61 4.65 -1.75
N GLY A 355 4.94 3.74 -1.05
CA GLY A 355 3.51 3.90 -0.83
C GLY A 355 2.87 2.88 0.09
N SER A 356 1.56 2.73 -0.07
CA SER A 356 0.75 1.80 0.69
C SER A 356 0.52 0.46 -0.02
N THR A 357 0.85 0.37 -1.31
CA THR A 357 0.41 -0.68 -2.23
C THR A 357 1.14 -1.99 -2.02
N ASN A 358 0.47 -3.03 -1.56
CA ASN A 358 1.00 -4.38 -1.60
C ASN A 358 1.05 -4.91 -3.03
N PHE A 359 1.96 -5.85 -3.27
CA PHE A 359 2.11 -6.47 -4.58
C PHE A 359 1.14 -7.66 -4.73
N ASP A 360 -0.16 -7.37 -4.66
CA ASP A 360 -1.23 -8.37 -4.74
C ASP A 360 -2.49 -7.82 -5.45
N ASP A 361 -3.39 -8.74 -5.85
CA ASP A 361 -4.62 -8.38 -6.55
C ASP A 361 -5.57 -7.53 -5.68
N ARG A 362 -5.53 -7.67 -4.34
CA ARG A 362 -6.37 -6.89 -3.44
C ARG A 362 -5.99 -5.42 -3.45
N SER A 363 -4.70 -5.13 -3.34
CA SER A 363 -4.19 -3.75 -3.42
C SER A 363 -4.35 -3.16 -4.82
N PHE A 364 -4.23 -3.98 -5.86
CA PHE A 364 -4.39 -3.46 -7.22
C PHE A 364 -5.83 -3.25 -7.66
N GLU A 365 -6.81 -3.99 -7.12
CA GLU A 365 -8.17 -4.02 -7.70
C GLU A 365 -9.29 -3.75 -6.69
N VAL A 366 -9.03 -3.79 -5.38
CA VAL A 366 -10.07 -3.76 -4.34
C VAL A 366 -9.90 -2.63 -3.34
N ASN A 367 -8.68 -2.34 -2.92
CA ASN A 367 -8.40 -1.31 -1.94
C ASN A 367 -8.19 0.07 -2.59
N ASP A 368 -8.43 1.12 -1.81
CA ASP A 368 -7.87 2.44 -2.10
C ASP A 368 -6.42 2.45 -1.67
N GLU A 369 -5.54 2.77 -2.60
CA GLU A 369 -4.09 2.74 -2.41
C GLU A 369 -3.46 4.02 -2.96
N VAL A 370 -2.23 4.30 -2.51
CA VAL A 370 -1.43 5.43 -2.97
C VAL A 370 0.04 5.06 -3.07
N THR A 371 0.70 5.56 -4.10
CA THR A 371 2.14 5.40 -4.32
C THR A 371 2.73 6.72 -4.82
N LEU A 372 3.73 7.22 -4.14
CA LEU A 372 4.59 8.31 -4.62
C LEU A 372 5.65 7.70 -5.54
N VAL A 373 5.69 8.20 -6.76
CA VAL A 373 6.71 7.86 -7.76
C VAL A 373 7.72 8.99 -7.81
N VAL A 374 9.00 8.66 -7.68
CA VAL A 374 10.11 9.63 -7.62
C VAL A 374 11.12 9.28 -8.69
N TYR A 375 11.44 10.25 -9.54
CA TYR A 375 12.47 10.18 -10.58
C TYR A 375 13.71 10.93 -10.08
N ASP A 376 14.48 10.28 -9.22
CA ASP A 376 15.63 10.86 -8.53
C ASP A 376 16.61 9.74 -8.16
N GLU A 377 17.83 9.83 -8.72
CA GLU A 377 18.88 8.83 -8.49
C GLU A 377 19.24 8.71 -7.01
N ARG A 378 19.28 9.81 -6.28
CA ARG A 378 19.61 9.84 -4.84
C ARG A 378 18.61 8.98 -4.05
N ILE A 379 17.31 9.16 -4.28
CA ILE A 379 16.26 8.40 -3.58
C ILE A 379 16.28 6.93 -3.98
N ALA A 380 16.47 6.63 -5.27
CA ALA A 380 16.53 5.26 -5.75
C ALA A 380 17.73 4.50 -5.18
N GLN A 381 18.93 5.14 -5.17
CA GLN A 381 20.13 4.57 -4.59
C GLN A 381 20.04 4.42 -3.07
N GLU A 382 19.39 5.36 -2.38
CA GLU A 382 19.13 5.24 -0.93
C GLU A 382 18.25 4.00 -0.63
N LEU A 383 17.22 3.73 -1.42
CA LEU A 383 16.43 2.50 -1.31
C LEU A 383 17.25 1.24 -1.59
N GLU A 384 18.15 1.27 -2.56
CA GLU A 384 19.05 0.15 -2.83
C GLU A 384 20.03 -0.08 -1.65
N GLN A 385 20.57 0.97 -1.05
CA GLN A 385 21.41 0.86 0.16
C GLN A 385 20.62 0.29 1.35
N ILE A 386 19.38 0.70 1.52
CA ILE A 386 18.48 0.15 2.54
C ILE A 386 18.24 -1.34 2.28
N PHE A 387 18.01 -1.73 1.02
CA PHE A 387 17.85 -3.15 0.65
C PHE A 387 19.11 -3.96 1.02
N GLU A 388 20.31 -3.45 0.70
CA GLU A 388 21.57 -4.11 1.04
C GLU A 388 21.77 -4.23 2.58
N ALA A 389 21.38 -3.21 3.33
CA ALA A 389 21.44 -3.28 4.79
C ALA A 389 20.46 -4.32 5.35
N ASP A 390 19.25 -4.39 4.81
CA ASP A 390 18.23 -5.35 5.22
C ASP A 390 18.60 -6.81 4.88
N LEU A 391 19.49 -7.04 3.88
CA LEU A 391 20.01 -8.38 3.57
C LEU A 391 20.75 -9.04 4.76
N GLN A 392 21.30 -8.25 5.68
CA GLN A 392 21.95 -8.79 6.89
C GLN A 392 20.98 -9.54 7.81
N HIS A 393 19.67 -9.30 7.65
CA HIS A 393 18.59 -9.91 8.40
C HIS A 393 17.70 -10.81 7.53
N ALA A 394 18.16 -11.15 6.33
CA ALA A 394 17.40 -11.94 5.38
C ALA A 394 18.15 -13.20 4.93
N THR A 395 17.41 -14.25 4.72
CA THR A 395 17.92 -15.51 4.17
C THR A 395 17.53 -15.64 2.70
N LYS A 396 18.54 -15.85 1.84
CA LYS A 396 18.29 -16.10 0.43
C LYS A 396 17.57 -17.42 0.22
N VAL A 397 16.47 -17.40 -0.53
CA VAL A 397 15.71 -18.59 -0.87
C VAL A 397 16.38 -19.35 -2.00
N GLU A 398 16.91 -20.54 -1.70
CA GLU A 398 17.58 -21.38 -2.68
C GLU A 398 16.62 -22.40 -3.32
N ILE A 399 16.71 -22.55 -4.64
CA ILE A 399 15.79 -23.41 -5.40
C ILE A 399 15.87 -24.90 -5.02
N ALA A 400 17.04 -25.41 -4.66
CA ALA A 400 17.23 -26.83 -4.35
C ALA A 400 16.53 -27.24 -3.04
N PRO A 401 16.73 -26.55 -1.91
CA PRO A 401 15.92 -26.77 -0.69
C PRO A 401 14.44 -26.48 -0.92
N TRP A 402 14.10 -25.45 -1.69
CA TRP A 402 12.71 -25.09 -1.97
C TRP A 402 11.92 -26.23 -2.64
N ARG A 403 12.51 -26.91 -3.61
CA ARG A 403 11.89 -28.06 -4.29
C ARG A 403 11.71 -29.28 -3.38
N LYS A 404 12.58 -29.46 -2.37
CA LYS A 404 12.55 -30.57 -1.44
C LYS A 404 11.57 -30.42 -0.29
N ARG A 405 10.83 -29.29 -0.21
CA ARG A 405 9.80 -29.10 0.81
C ARG A 405 8.77 -30.22 0.83
N SER A 406 8.24 -30.52 2.00
CA SER A 406 7.29 -31.63 2.16
C SER A 406 6.03 -31.44 1.28
N PRO A 407 5.39 -32.54 0.84
CA PRO A 407 4.12 -32.47 0.11
C PRO A 407 3.02 -31.73 0.88
N ILE A 408 3.03 -31.79 2.21
CA ILE A 408 2.08 -31.13 3.08
C ILE A 408 2.22 -29.61 2.95
N HIS A 409 3.45 -29.07 3.02
CA HIS A 409 3.67 -27.62 2.81
C HIS A 409 3.21 -27.16 1.43
N LYS A 410 3.47 -27.94 0.39
CA LYS A 410 3.02 -27.62 -0.97
C LYS A 410 1.49 -27.63 -1.11
N ALA A 411 0.82 -28.54 -0.38
CA ALA A 411 -0.64 -28.59 -0.35
C ALA A 411 -1.24 -27.39 0.39
N ILE A 412 -0.61 -26.96 1.51
CA ILE A 412 -1.00 -25.73 2.24
C ILE A 412 -0.83 -24.51 1.35
N ASP A 413 0.32 -24.37 0.66
CA ASP A 413 0.58 -23.26 -0.25
C ASP A 413 -0.46 -23.19 -1.39
N LEU A 414 -0.80 -24.32 -1.99
CA LEU A 414 -1.83 -24.42 -3.03
C LEU A 414 -3.22 -24.07 -2.46
N GLY A 415 -3.55 -24.60 -1.26
CA GLY A 415 -4.82 -24.30 -0.59
C GLY A 415 -4.97 -22.82 -0.28
N ALA A 416 -3.93 -22.17 0.23
CA ALA A 416 -3.92 -20.73 0.48
C ALA A 416 -4.05 -19.92 -0.82
N PHE A 417 -3.35 -20.35 -1.89
CA PHE A 417 -3.40 -19.67 -3.19
C PHE A 417 -4.80 -19.67 -3.83
N LEU A 418 -5.66 -20.67 -3.58
CA LEU A 418 -7.02 -20.68 -4.10
C LEU A 418 -7.87 -19.50 -3.63
N PHE A 419 -7.45 -18.82 -2.57
CA PHE A 419 -8.12 -17.63 -2.02
C PHE A 419 -7.37 -16.33 -2.32
N ASN A 420 -6.35 -16.33 -3.21
CA ASN A 420 -5.50 -15.17 -3.49
C ASN A 420 -6.26 -13.90 -3.90
N GLU A 421 -7.41 -14.03 -4.57
CA GLU A 421 -8.25 -12.89 -4.99
C GLU A 421 -8.94 -12.17 -3.81
N GLN A 422 -8.92 -12.76 -2.62
CA GLN A 422 -9.52 -12.21 -1.39
C GLN A 422 -8.46 -11.74 -0.36
N LEU A 423 -7.19 -12.02 -0.63
CA LEU A 423 -6.06 -11.74 0.26
C LEU A 423 -5.50 -10.34 0.10
#